data_8dbed00eab5f236f34316f70514e77eb
#
_entry.id   8dbed00eab5f236f34316f70514e77eb
#
_cell.length_a   1.000
_cell.length_b   1.000
_cell.length_c   1.000
_cell.angle_alpha   90.00
_cell.angle_beta   90.00
_cell.angle_gamma   90.00
#
_symmetry.space_group_name_H-M   'P 1'
#
loop_
_entity.id
_entity.type
_entity.pdbx_description
1 polymer ?
#
loop_
_entity_poly.entity_id
_entity_poly.type
_entity_poly.pdbx_seq_one_letter_code
_entity_poly.pdbx_strand_id
1 'polypeptide(L)'
;AAPADCPERIRLWHPRLKSCAVCLRLARGFGFFNPNRPRPREYRWFCSMHCQAFFAARDRKGLTMQGTTDEERLAIAMVMKRLGQTMDLIGWDKRLRDLTETDVTALIEEVLEGYGAEMSRIAAGSEVPF
;
A
#
# COMPACT_ATOMS: atom_id res chain seq x y z
N ALA A 1 -8.56 23.04 16.49
CA ALA A 1 -9.00 22.90 15.11
C ALA A 1 -8.05 23.69 14.21
N ALA A 2 -7.53 23.04 13.18
CA ALA A 2 -6.77 23.75 12.16
C ALA A 2 -7.67 24.88 11.61
N PRO A 3 -7.18 26.12 11.53
CA PRO A 3 -7.97 27.16 10.92
C PRO A 3 -8.40 26.74 9.52
N ALA A 4 -9.60 27.14 9.11
CA ALA A 4 -10.18 26.77 7.84
C ALA A 4 -9.28 27.12 6.63
N ASP A 5 -8.37 28.00 6.83
CA ASP A 5 -7.38 28.49 5.88
C ASP A 5 -6.02 27.84 6.00
N CYS A 6 -5.91 26.70 6.70
CA CYS A 6 -4.66 25.92 6.73
C CYS A 6 -4.37 25.50 5.29
N PRO A 7 -3.31 26.03 4.64
CA PRO A 7 -3.06 25.74 3.24
C PRO A 7 -2.97 24.25 3.00
N GLU A 8 -3.60 23.78 1.96
CA GLU A 8 -3.62 22.37 1.60
C GLU A 8 -2.21 21.75 1.56
N ARG A 9 -1.23 22.54 1.14
CA ARG A 9 0.18 22.13 1.14
C ARG A 9 0.73 21.79 2.53
N ILE A 10 0.19 22.39 3.61
CA ILE A 10 0.61 22.03 4.98
C ILE A 10 0.09 20.65 5.34
N ARG A 11 -1.09 20.28 4.87
CA ARG A 11 -1.62 18.94 5.03
C ARG A 11 -0.76 17.90 4.32
N LEU A 12 -0.20 18.25 3.17
CA LEU A 12 0.70 17.39 2.42
C LEU A 12 2.01 17.12 3.17
N TRP A 13 2.39 18.00 4.11
CA TRP A 13 3.61 17.85 4.90
C TRP A 13 3.42 17.03 6.18
N HIS A 14 2.21 16.52 6.44
CA HIS A 14 1.94 15.66 7.58
C HIS A 14 1.89 14.19 7.14
N PRO A 15 3.07 13.52 7.02
CA PRO A 15 3.12 12.15 6.51
C PRO A 15 2.33 11.16 7.36
N ARG A 16 2.15 11.43 8.66
CA ARG A 16 1.35 10.61 9.56
C ARG A 16 -0.13 10.51 9.17
N LEU A 17 -0.62 11.40 8.32
CA LEU A 17 -2.00 11.39 7.81
C LEU A 17 -2.11 10.63 6.47
N LYS A 18 -1.01 10.10 5.98
CA LYS A 18 -0.95 9.41 4.70
C LYS A 18 -0.52 7.96 4.89
N SER A 19 -0.95 7.13 3.98
CA SER A 19 -0.51 5.75 3.91
C SER A 19 0.75 5.63 3.06
N CYS A 20 1.63 4.70 3.43
CA CYS A 20 2.77 4.34 2.60
C CYS A 20 2.27 3.85 1.23
N ALA A 21 2.85 4.38 0.15
CA ALA A 21 2.45 4.02 -1.21
C ALA A 21 2.83 2.58 -1.60
N VAL A 22 3.67 1.90 -0.82
CA VAL A 22 4.09 0.52 -1.09
C VAL A 22 3.35 -0.47 -0.22
N CYS A 23 3.44 -0.32 1.10
CA CYS A 23 2.94 -1.32 2.04
C CYS A 23 1.66 -0.94 2.77
N LEU A 24 1.12 0.24 2.51
CA LEU A 24 -0.12 0.78 3.08
C LEU A 24 -0.07 1.09 4.59
N ARG A 25 1.05 0.86 5.26
CA ARG A 25 1.25 1.28 6.64
C ARG A 25 1.30 2.80 6.74
N LEU A 26 1.21 3.31 7.96
CA LEU A 26 1.30 4.74 8.17
C LEU A 26 2.65 5.29 7.68
N ALA A 27 2.62 6.31 6.85
CA ALA A 27 3.82 6.96 6.35
C ALA A 27 4.56 7.70 7.46
N ARG A 28 5.90 7.78 7.36
CA ARG A 28 6.78 8.30 8.41
C ARG A 28 7.70 9.44 7.95
N GLY A 29 7.36 10.13 6.89
CA GLY A 29 8.11 11.30 6.46
C GLY A 29 9.07 11.06 5.30
N PHE A 30 9.14 9.86 4.77
CA PHE A 30 9.89 9.57 3.55
C PHE A 30 9.01 9.89 2.35
N GLY A 31 9.42 10.85 1.55
CA GLY A 31 8.65 11.30 0.40
C GLY A 31 9.37 11.08 -0.92
N PHE A 32 8.61 11.04 -2.00
CA PHE A 32 9.14 10.96 -3.34
C PHE A 32 8.27 11.76 -4.30
N PHE A 33 8.94 12.48 -5.17
CA PHE A 33 8.32 13.28 -6.21
C PHE A 33 9.14 13.13 -7.50
N ASN A 34 8.49 12.74 -8.58
CA ASN A 34 9.16 12.60 -9.86
C ASN A 34 8.88 13.84 -10.72
N PRO A 35 9.86 14.75 -10.91
CA PRO A 35 9.66 15.95 -11.70
C PRO A 35 9.47 15.66 -13.19
N ASN A 36 9.86 14.48 -13.66
CA ASN A 36 9.76 14.11 -15.09
C ASN A 36 8.38 13.58 -15.48
N ARG A 37 7.50 13.35 -14.51
CA ARG A 37 6.14 12.92 -14.81
C ARG A 37 5.30 14.07 -15.34
N PRO A 38 4.40 13.79 -16.30
CA PRO A 38 3.41 14.78 -16.73
C PRO A 38 2.47 15.16 -15.57
N ARG A 39 1.98 16.35 -15.61
CA ARG A 39 1.03 16.85 -14.59
C ARG A 39 -0.32 16.12 -14.68
N PRO A 40 -1.06 15.96 -13.54
CA PRO A 40 -0.68 16.42 -12.20
C PRO A 40 0.42 15.55 -11.59
N ARG A 41 1.35 16.21 -10.90
CA ARG A 41 2.43 15.54 -10.19
C ARG A 41 1.97 15.29 -8.77
N GLU A 42 2.17 14.05 -8.28
CA GLU A 42 1.76 13.65 -6.95
C GLU A 42 2.96 13.36 -6.08
N TYR A 43 2.91 13.86 -4.85
CA TYR A 43 3.80 13.43 -3.80
C TYR A 43 3.33 12.09 -3.27
N ARG A 44 4.28 11.16 -3.14
CA ARG A 44 4.05 9.87 -2.50
C ARG A 44 4.80 9.83 -1.18
N TRP A 45 4.20 9.23 -0.19
CA TRP A 45 4.77 9.11 1.15
C TRP A 45 4.99 7.65 1.49
N PHE A 46 6.00 7.39 2.33
CA PHE A 46 6.46 6.04 2.64
C PHE A 46 6.75 5.88 4.12
N CYS A 47 6.66 4.63 4.60
CA CYS A 47 6.94 4.29 5.99
C CYS A 47 8.43 4.14 6.29
N SER A 48 9.26 3.95 5.26
CA SER A 48 10.69 3.66 5.41
C SER A 48 11.47 4.03 4.14
N MET A 49 12.79 4.07 4.27
CA MET A 49 13.69 4.25 3.13
C MET A 49 13.58 3.09 2.13
N HIS A 50 13.36 1.86 2.61
CA HIS A 50 13.20 0.70 1.73
C HIS A 50 12.00 0.86 0.80
N CYS A 51 10.86 1.25 1.34
CA CYS A 51 9.67 1.49 0.53
C CYS A 51 9.87 2.67 -0.42
N GLN A 52 10.47 3.75 0.05
CA GLN A 52 10.76 4.93 -0.78
C GLN A 52 11.67 4.56 -1.97
N ALA A 53 12.78 3.89 -1.72
CA ALA A 53 13.73 3.51 -2.76
C ALA A 53 13.13 2.48 -3.72
N PHE A 54 12.37 1.52 -3.20
CA PHE A 54 11.67 0.54 -4.02
C PHE A 54 10.71 1.23 -5.00
N PHE A 55 9.88 2.14 -4.50
CA PHE A 55 8.94 2.89 -5.34
C PHE A 55 9.67 3.77 -6.36
N ALA A 56 10.69 4.51 -5.93
CA ALA A 56 11.45 5.40 -6.81
C ALA A 56 12.09 4.63 -7.97
N ALA A 57 12.67 3.47 -7.70
CA ALA A 57 13.27 2.62 -8.74
C ALA A 57 12.23 2.14 -9.74
N ARG A 58 11.05 1.74 -9.28
CA ARG A 58 9.93 1.32 -10.14
C ARG A 58 9.39 2.48 -10.96
N ASP A 59 9.23 3.63 -10.34
CA ASP A 59 8.69 4.82 -10.99
C ASP A 59 9.60 5.32 -12.11
N ARG A 60 10.92 5.28 -11.91
CA ARG A 60 11.90 5.64 -12.95
C ARG A 60 11.80 4.74 -14.17
N LYS A 61 11.44 3.48 -13.97
CA LYS A 61 11.26 2.50 -15.05
C LYS A 61 9.86 2.54 -15.66
N GLY A 62 8.98 3.41 -15.16
CA GLY A 62 7.59 3.50 -15.61
C GLY A 62 6.71 2.35 -15.18
N LEU A 63 7.16 1.51 -14.23
CA LEU A 63 6.45 0.30 -13.82
C LEU A 63 5.28 0.57 -12.87
N THR A 64 5.18 1.78 -12.32
CA THR A 64 4.08 2.17 -11.42
C THR A 64 2.94 2.88 -12.16
N MET A 65 3.04 3.01 -13.46
CA MET A 65 2.12 3.83 -14.25
C MET A 65 0.80 3.16 -14.57
N GLN A 66 0.82 1.89 -14.89
CA GLN A 66 -0.36 1.17 -15.37
C GLN A 66 -0.27 -0.31 -15.01
N GLY A 67 -1.41 -0.84 -14.57
CA GLY A 67 -1.53 -2.25 -14.27
C GLY A 67 -0.78 -2.67 -13.01
N THR A 68 -0.89 -3.93 -12.69
CA THR A 68 -0.26 -4.54 -11.52
C THR A 68 1.16 -4.97 -11.87
N THR A 69 2.14 -4.55 -11.07
CA THR A 69 3.53 -4.99 -11.24
C THR A 69 3.69 -6.45 -10.85
N ASP A 70 4.83 -7.06 -11.22
CA ASP A 70 5.12 -8.45 -10.84
C ASP A 70 5.21 -8.62 -9.33
N GLU A 71 5.75 -7.63 -8.63
CA GLU A 71 5.84 -7.61 -7.18
C GLU A 71 4.45 -7.54 -6.52
N GLU A 72 3.57 -6.73 -7.07
CA GLU A 72 2.18 -6.64 -6.59
C GLU A 72 1.43 -7.95 -6.83
N ARG A 73 1.63 -8.59 -7.98
CA ARG A 73 1.05 -9.90 -8.27
C ARG A 73 1.53 -10.96 -7.28
N LEU A 74 2.82 -10.93 -6.96
CA LEU A 74 3.38 -11.85 -5.96
C LEU A 74 2.74 -11.61 -4.59
N ALA A 75 2.62 -10.35 -4.18
CA ALA A 75 1.97 -9.99 -2.92
C ALA A 75 0.52 -10.47 -2.89
N ILE A 76 -0.23 -10.27 -3.98
CA ILE A 76 -1.62 -10.75 -4.10
C ILE A 76 -1.68 -12.27 -3.97
N ALA A 77 -0.78 -13.00 -4.63
CA ALA A 77 -0.74 -14.46 -4.55
C ALA A 77 -0.49 -14.94 -3.12
N MET A 78 0.37 -14.25 -2.37
CA MET A 78 0.62 -14.58 -0.97
C MET A 78 -0.58 -14.27 -0.08
N VAL A 79 -1.26 -13.16 -0.36
CA VAL A 79 -2.49 -12.78 0.37
C VAL A 79 -3.62 -13.78 0.12
N MET A 80 -3.71 -14.36 -1.08
CA MET A 80 -4.72 -15.38 -1.38
C MET A 80 -4.63 -16.58 -0.43
N LYS A 81 -3.41 -16.98 -0.07
CA LYS A 81 -3.20 -18.07 0.89
C LYS A 81 -3.72 -17.70 2.29
N ARG A 82 -3.48 -16.46 2.71
CA ARG A 82 -3.97 -15.95 3.99
C ARG A 82 -5.48 -15.86 4.01
N LEU A 83 -6.09 -15.41 2.89
CA LEU A 83 -7.55 -15.39 2.75
C LEU A 83 -8.15 -16.80 2.85
N GLY A 84 -7.50 -17.79 2.24
CA GLY A 84 -7.93 -19.17 2.35
C GLY A 84 -7.99 -19.65 3.79
N GLN A 85 -6.99 -19.30 4.60
CA GLN A 85 -6.97 -19.62 6.02
C GLN A 85 -8.09 -18.92 6.79
N THR A 86 -8.37 -17.67 6.48
CA THR A 86 -9.49 -16.93 7.07
C THR A 86 -10.82 -17.56 6.67
N MET A 87 -10.97 -17.98 5.42
CA MET A 87 -12.16 -18.68 4.96
C MET A 87 -12.35 -20.03 5.62
N ASP A 88 -11.27 -20.74 5.97
CA ASP A 88 -11.35 -21.98 6.76
C ASP A 88 -12.02 -21.74 8.13
N LEU A 89 -11.78 -20.58 8.73
CA LEU A 89 -12.40 -20.18 10.00
C LEU A 89 -13.86 -19.75 9.82
N ILE A 90 -14.16 -19.06 8.72
CA ILE A 90 -15.52 -18.58 8.42
C ILE A 90 -16.42 -19.74 7.95
N GLY A 91 -15.89 -20.60 7.09
CA GLY A 91 -16.59 -21.73 6.47
C GLY A 91 -16.79 -21.54 4.97
N TRP A 92 -16.26 -22.47 4.19
CA TRP A 92 -16.32 -22.43 2.72
C TRP A 92 -17.72 -22.70 2.14
N ASP A 93 -18.60 -23.31 2.92
CA ASP A 93 -19.97 -23.64 2.51
C ASP A 93 -20.94 -22.46 2.66
N LYS A 94 -20.53 -21.36 3.26
CA LYS A 94 -21.35 -20.15 3.32
C LYS A 94 -21.44 -19.49 1.94
N ARG A 95 -22.66 -19.09 1.57
CA ARG A 95 -22.86 -18.25 0.39
C ARG A 95 -22.38 -16.83 0.70
N LEU A 96 -21.92 -16.11 -0.32
CA LEU A 96 -21.45 -14.73 -0.14
C LEU A 96 -22.49 -13.84 0.56
N ARG A 97 -23.78 -14.02 0.22
CA ARG A 97 -24.88 -13.25 0.84
C ARG A 97 -25.10 -13.59 2.31
N ASP A 98 -24.61 -14.73 2.78
CA ASP A 98 -24.79 -15.18 4.15
C ASP A 98 -23.61 -14.76 5.05
N LEU A 99 -22.59 -14.10 4.49
CA LEU A 99 -21.48 -13.55 5.25
C LEU A 99 -21.97 -12.42 6.15
N THR A 100 -21.57 -12.47 7.40
CA THR A 100 -21.88 -11.40 8.36
C THR A 100 -20.95 -10.21 8.14
N GLU A 101 -21.30 -9.06 8.68
CA GLU A 101 -20.43 -7.88 8.67
C GLU A 101 -19.08 -8.19 9.30
N THR A 102 -19.07 -8.98 10.38
CA THR A 102 -17.83 -9.42 11.02
C THR A 102 -16.98 -10.27 10.08
N ASP A 103 -17.59 -11.19 9.34
CA ASP A 103 -16.88 -12.03 8.36
C ASP A 103 -16.24 -11.17 7.26
N VAL A 104 -17.00 -10.23 6.71
CA VAL A 104 -16.52 -9.34 5.65
C VAL A 104 -15.40 -8.44 6.16
N THR A 105 -15.54 -7.89 7.35
CA THR A 105 -14.51 -7.06 7.97
C THR A 105 -13.22 -7.85 8.17
N ALA A 106 -13.31 -9.08 8.65
CA ALA A 106 -12.15 -9.95 8.82
C ALA A 106 -11.42 -10.21 7.49
N LEU A 107 -12.17 -10.44 6.41
CA LEU A 107 -11.59 -10.63 5.08
C LEU A 107 -10.88 -9.36 4.58
N ILE A 108 -11.51 -8.21 4.75
CA ILE A 108 -10.93 -6.93 4.33
C ILE A 108 -9.65 -6.63 5.13
N GLU A 109 -9.68 -6.80 6.45
CA GLU A 109 -8.51 -6.58 7.29
C GLU A 109 -7.37 -7.51 6.89
N GLU A 110 -7.66 -8.76 6.61
CA GLU A 110 -6.65 -9.73 6.17
C GLU A 110 -6.02 -9.33 4.84
N VAL A 111 -6.81 -8.82 3.90
CA VAL A 111 -6.30 -8.32 2.61
C VAL A 111 -5.37 -7.14 2.83
N LEU A 112 -5.82 -6.14 3.57
CA LEU A 112 -5.05 -4.91 3.78
C LEU A 112 -3.75 -5.18 4.54
N GLU A 113 -3.84 -5.91 5.64
CA GLU A 113 -2.67 -6.22 6.45
C GLU A 113 -1.72 -7.16 5.71
N GLY A 114 -2.25 -8.19 5.08
CA GLY A 114 -1.45 -9.15 4.33
C GLY A 114 -0.75 -8.54 3.14
N TYR A 115 -1.44 -7.73 2.34
CA TYR A 115 -0.86 -7.04 1.21
C TYR A 115 0.24 -6.08 1.67
N GLY A 116 -0.01 -5.28 2.70
CA GLY A 116 0.98 -4.37 3.25
C GLY A 116 2.22 -5.09 3.77
N ALA A 117 2.03 -6.19 4.49
CA ALA A 117 3.14 -6.98 5.01
C ALA A 117 3.99 -7.60 3.88
N GLU A 118 3.36 -8.14 2.85
CA GLU A 118 4.07 -8.75 1.72
C GLU A 118 4.81 -7.69 0.88
N MET A 119 4.20 -6.55 0.61
CA MET A 119 4.86 -5.47 -0.11
C MET A 119 6.04 -4.90 0.68
N SER A 120 5.91 -4.77 1.99
CA SER A 120 7.00 -4.34 2.86
C SER A 120 8.17 -5.33 2.82
N ARG A 121 7.87 -6.63 2.87
CA ARG A 121 8.87 -7.69 2.77
C ARG A 121 9.60 -7.66 1.42
N ILE A 122 8.87 -7.52 0.33
CA ILE A 122 9.44 -7.44 -1.02
C ILE A 122 10.34 -6.21 -1.14
N ALA A 123 9.89 -5.06 -0.66
CA ALA A 123 10.67 -3.83 -0.69
C ALA A 123 11.95 -3.93 0.14
N ALA A 124 11.89 -4.56 1.31
CA ALA A 124 13.06 -4.75 2.16
C ALA A 124 14.08 -5.71 1.56
N GLY A 125 13.63 -6.69 0.78
CA GLY A 125 14.49 -7.66 0.09
C GLY A 125 15.07 -7.16 -1.23
N SER A 126 14.59 -6.02 -1.76
CA SER A 126 15.11 -5.46 -3.00
C SER A 126 16.41 -4.71 -2.76
N GLU A 127 17.32 -4.75 -3.76
CA GLU A 127 18.51 -3.92 -3.71
C GLU A 127 18.13 -2.45 -3.75
N VAL A 128 18.61 -1.70 -2.77
CA VAL A 128 18.40 -0.26 -2.69
C VAL A 128 19.63 0.40 -3.33
N PRO A 129 19.48 1.07 -4.47
CA PRO A 129 20.59 1.73 -5.14
C PRO A 129 20.88 3.06 -4.45
N PHE A 130 21.72 3.01 -3.47
CA PHE A 130 22.28 4.21 -2.87
C PHE A 130 23.72 4.38 -3.27
#